data_b067240086a9e90e81fb5b7ae873e341
#
_entry.id   b067240086a9e90e81fb5b7ae873e341
#
_cell.length_a   1.000
_cell.length_b   1.000
_cell.length_c   1.000
_cell.angle_alpha   90.00
_cell.angle_beta   90.00
_cell.angle_gamma   90.00
#
_symmetry.space_group_name_H-M   'P 1'
#
loop_
_entity.id
_entity.type
_entity.pdbx_description
1 polymer ?
#
loop_
_entity_poly.entity_id
_entity_poly.type
_entity_poly.pdbx_seq_one_letter_code
_entity_poly.pdbx_strand_id
1 'polypeptide(L)'
;MNPGHAAKPHPTRRHLRAVPGLVLAASLLAGCATNNPQDPLEPYNRAMFTFNSKVDKAIVKPVAIRYKDVVPTPMRHGVTNFFGNLGDVWSMTNDFLQGHIVTGLNGFMRVGVNTVFGLFGVLDISTEMGLYKQPNDFGLTLARYGVPSGPFFVIPLLGPSTVRDAAGTGVGLYYAPLNYTTNETTVRDAASALHLINSRANLLTTTDLLEQIALDPYIFTRDAYLQRRRAHVKAVRSEGILSPGPVDEGGDSGGELDPDAAAATAATQASSALPAPAAVLSTARP
;
A
#
# COMPACT_ATOMS: atom_id res chain seq x y z
N MET A 1 8.37 -6.89 -69.51
CA MET A 1 7.57 -6.69 -68.30
C MET A 1 8.30 -7.38 -67.15
N ASN A 2 8.90 -6.61 -66.25
CA ASN A 2 9.76 -7.10 -65.18
C ASN A 2 9.04 -6.83 -63.84
N PRO A 3 8.71 -7.84 -62.99
CA PRO A 3 8.03 -7.58 -61.73
C PRO A 3 9.04 -7.17 -60.66
N GLY A 4 8.78 -6.01 -60.05
CA GLY A 4 9.59 -5.37 -59.06
C GLY A 4 9.78 -6.21 -57.78
N HIS A 5 11.04 -6.30 -57.34
CA HIS A 5 11.41 -6.83 -56.06
C HIS A 5 10.98 -5.86 -54.92
N ALA A 6 9.97 -6.25 -54.17
CA ALA A 6 9.63 -5.58 -52.92
C ALA A 6 10.72 -5.84 -51.88
N ALA A 7 11.41 -4.79 -51.44
CA ALA A 7 12.41 -4.84 -50.35
C ALA A 7 11.69 -5.14 -49.00
N LYS A 8 12.14 -6.20 -48.33
CA LYS A 8 11.70 -6.53 -46.96
C LYS A 8 12.24 -5.47 -45.98
N PRO A 9 11.41 -4.95 -45.06
CA PRO A 9 11.92 -4.03 -44.03
C PRO A 9 12.81 -4.78 -43.06
N HIS A 10 14.03 -4.26 -42.86
CA HIS A 10 14.96 -4.76 -41.86
C HIS A 10 14.41 -4.48 -40.45
N PRO A 11 14.46 -5.44 -39.50
CA PRO A 11 14.08 -5.20 -38.12
C PRO A 11 15.04 -4.19 -37.48
N THR A 12 14.49 -3.08 -37.02
CA THR A 12 15.23 -1.97 -36.43
C THR A 12 15.91 -2.41 -35.12
N ARG A 13 17.24 -2.19 -35.06
CA ARG A 13 18.15 -2.40 -33.91
C ARG A 13 17.83 -1.51 -32.68
N ARG A 14 16.56 -1.38 -32.27
CA ARG A 14 16.19 -0.56 -31.09
C ARG A 14 16.43 -1.23 -29.75
N HIS A 15 16.55 -2.57 -29.71
CA HIS A 15 16.66 -3.32 -28.45
C HIS A 15 18.09 -3.38 -27.86
N LEU A 16 19.14 -3.08 -28.62
CA LEU A 16 20.51 -3.15 -28.14
C LEU A 16 20.94 -1.95 -27.29
N ARG A 17 20.20 -0.85 -27.28
CA ARG A 17 20.56 0.37 -26.52
C ARG A 17 20.07 0.39 -25.08
N ALA A 18 19.14 -0.49 -24.70
CA ALA A 18 18.60 -0.58 -23.34
C ALA A 18 19.46 -1.42 -22.39
N VAL A 19 20.24 -2.36 -22.92
CA VAL A 19 21.05 -3.30 -22.11
C VAL A 19 22.16 -2.60 -21.30
N PRO A 20 22.97 -1.67 -21.85
CA PRO A 20 23.99 -1.01 -21.07
C PRO A 20 23.44 -0.13 -19.95
N GLY A 21 22.27 0.49 -20.14
CA GLY A 21 21.60 1.25 -19.08
C GLY A 21 21.10 0.37 -17.93
N LEU A 22 20.60 -0.82 -18.25
CA LEU A 22 20.14 -1.78 -17.24
C LEU A 22 21.30 -2.37 -16.45
N VAL A 23 22.44 -2.67 -17.12
CA VAL A 23 23.66 -3.16 -16.47
C VAL A 23 24.28 -2.08 -15.58
N LEU A 24 24.32 -0.84 -16.01
CA LEU A 24 24.82 0.28 -15.20
C LEU A 24 23.93 0.52 -13.97
N ALA A 25 22.62 0.47 -14.12
CA ALA A 25 21.67 0.58 -13.00
C ALA A 25 21.83 -0.60 -12.01
N ALA A 26 21.99 -1.82 -12.50
CA ALA A 26 22.24 -3.00 -11.68
C ALA A 26 23.57 -2.92 -10.93
N SER A 27 24.62 -2.39 -11.57
CA SER A 27 25.95 -2.21 -10.97
C SER A 27 25.95 -1.14 -9.87
N LEU A 28 25.17 -0.08 -10.02
CA LEU A 28 25.01 0.96 -9.01
C LEU A 28 24.24 0.43 -7.79
N LEU A 29 23.26 -0.45 -7.99
CA LEU A 29 22.53 -1.11 -6.91
C LEU A 29 23.41 -2.13 -6.15
N ALA A 30 24.28 -2.84 -6.84
CA ALA A 30 25.19 -3.80 -6.21
C ALA A 30 26.21 -3.14 -5.26
N GLY A 31 26.63 -1.90 -5.55
CA GLY A 31 27.54 -1.13 -4.68
C GLY A 31 26.91 -0.64 -3.39
N CYS A 32 25.58 -0.66 -3.26
CA CYS A 32 24.85 -0.23 -2.07
C CYS A 32 24.40 -1.41 -1.19
N ALA A 33 24.74 -2.66 -1.52
CA ALA A 33 24.35 -3.82 -0.72
C ALA A 33 25.14 -3.84 0.59
N THR A 34 24.41 -3.96 1.71
CA THR A 34 25.00 -4.13 3.04
C THR A 34 25.01 -5.61 3.44
N ASN A 35 25.85 -5.96 4.44
CA ASN A 35 25.86 -7.30 5.03
C ASN A 35 24.65 -7.57 5.94
N ASN A 36 23.66 -6.67 5.98
CA ASN A 36 22.43 -6.88 6.74
C ASN A 36 21.44 -7.75 5.94
N PRO A 37 21.23 -9.03 6.34
CA PRO A 37 20.34 -9.93 5.58
C PRO A 37 18.87 -9.48 5.58
N GLN A 38 18.47 -8.65 6.57
CA GLN A 38 17.10 -8.16 6.68
C GLN A 38 16.84 -6.95 5.77
N ASP A 39 17.90 -6.19 5.47
CA ASP A 39 17.81 -5.00 4.63
C ASP A 39 19.09 -4.79 3.82
N PRO A 40 19.32 -5.59 2.76
CA PRO A 40 20.51 -5.50 1.95
C PRO A 40 20.63 -4.18 1.18
N LEU A 41 19.54 -3.43 1.00
CA LEU A 41 19.49 -2.15 0.31
C LEU A 41 19.36 -0.95 1.29
N GLU A 42 19.71 -1.13 2.58
CA GLU A 42 19.50 -0.12 3.63
C GLU A 42 20.02 1.28 3.25
N PRO A 43 21.24 1.49 2.68
CA PRO A 43 21.70 2.82 2.32
C PRO A 43 20.81 3.52 1.29
N TYR A 44 20.39 2.80 0.27
CA TYR A 44 19.43 3.30 -0.72
C TYR A 44 18.09 3.59 -0.08
N ASN A 45 17.58 2.66 0.72
CA ASN A 45 16.27 2.75 1.36
C ASN A 45 16.18 3.94 2.32
N ARG A 46 17.23 4.20 3.12
CA ARG A 46 17.33 5.38 3.99
C ARG A 46 17.40 6.69 3.19
N ALA A 47 18.14 6.71 2.09
CA ALA A 47 18.20 7.89 1.22
C ALA A 47 16.82 8.20 0.62
N MET A 48 16.10 7.19 0.12
CA MET A 48 14.77 7.35 -0.46
C MET A 48 13.72 7.68 0.61
N PHE A 49 13.80 7.06 1.78
CA PHE A 49 12.94 7.41 2.92
C PHE A 49 13.12 8.88 3.33
N THR A 50 14.36 9.35 3.42
CA THR A 50 14.67 10.75 3.71
C THR A 50 14.17 11.68 2.61
N PHE A 51 14.34 11.30 1.34
CA PHE A 51 13.80 12.05 0.20
C PHE A 51 12.27 12.16 0.29
N ASN A 52 11.57 11.04 0.47
CA ASN A 52 10.12 11.00 0.59
C ASN A 52 9.63 11.86 1.77
N SER A 53 10.29 11.76 2.94
CA SER A 53 9.98 12.58 4.11
C SER A 53 10.18 14.07 3.89
N LYS A 54 11.23 14.47 3.14
CA LYS A 54 11.45 15.89 2.81
C LYS A 54 10.38 16.41 1.86
N VAL A 55 10.01 15.64 0.85
CA VAL A 55 8.91 16.00 -0.08
C VAL A 55 7.59 16.11 0.67
N ASP A 56 7.28 15.13 1.53
CA ASP A 56 6.08 15.19 2.36
C ASP A 56 6.04 16.44 3.24
N LYS A 57 7.09 16.69 4.03
CA LYS A 57 7.17 17.85 4.92
C LYS A 57 7.14 19.20 4.20
N ALA A 58 7.72 19.27 3.00
CA ALA A 58 7.79 20.52 2.24
C ALA A 58 6.52 20.82 1.44
N ILE A 59 5.82 19.79 0.94
CA ILE A 59 4.73 19.97 -0.01
C ILE A 59 3.44 19.30 0.47
N VAL A 60 3.47 17.96 0.69
CA VAL A 60 2.22 17.19 0.86
C VAL A 60 1.59 17.49 2.22
N LYS A 61 2.38 17.48 3.30
CA LYS A 61 1.90 17.74 4.68
C LYS A 61 1.28 19.13 4.84
N PRO A 62 1.90 20.25 4.40
CA PRO A 62 1.27 21.56 4.47
C PRO A 62 -0.06 21.67 3.72
N VAL A 63 -0.13 21.10 2.52
CA VAL A 63 -1.37 21.08 1.73
C VAL A 63 -2.44 20.22 2.41
N ALA A 64 -2.08 19.07 2.97
CA ALA A 64 -3.00 18.20 3.71
C ALA A 64 -3.55 18.87 4.98
N ILE A 65 -2.73 19.63 5.71
CA ILE A 65 -3.18 20.42 6.86
C ILE A 65 -4.22 21.45 6.40
N ARG A 66 -3.92 22.25 5.37
CA ARG A 66 -4.86 23.25 4.84
C ARG A 66 -6.15 22.61 4.32
N TYR A 67 -6.05 21.48 3.66
CA TYR A 67 -7.22 20.70 3.24
C TYR A 67 -8.07 20.28 4.45
N LYS A 68 -7.46 19.76 5.52
CA LYS A 68 -8.16 19.39 6.75
C LYS A 68 -8.83 20.59 7.44
N ASP A 69 -8.20 21.77 7.41
CA ASP A 69 -8.72 22.99 8.02
C ASP A 69 -9.91 23.58 7.26
N VAL A 70 -9.90 23.49 5.93
CA VAL A 70 -10.91 24.11 5.07
C VAL A 70 -12.08 23.18 4.74
N VAL A 71 -11.82 21.87 4.56
CA VAL A 71 -12.83 20.91 4.13
C VAL A 71 -13.47 20.25 5.34
N PRO A 72 -14.80 20.38 5.53
CA PRO A 72 -15.53 19.77 6.65
C PRO A 72 -15.39 18.25 6.68
N THR A 73 -15.37 17.67 7.89
CA THR A 73 -15.19 16.23 8.12
C THR A 73 -16.12 15.35 7.28
N PRO A 74 -17.43 15.61 7.15
CA PRO A 74 -18.31 14.77 6.32
C PRO A 74 -17.91 14.74 4.85
N MET A 75 -17.42 15.86 4.31
CA MET A 75 -16.96 15.93 2.92
C MET A 75 -15.66 15.12 2.73
N ARG A 76 -14.75 15.19 3.69
CA ARG A 76 -13.51 14.38 3.66
C ARG A 76 -13.79 12.89 3.74
N HIS A 77 -14.78 12.47 4.56
CA HIS A 77 -15.26 11.09 4.60
C HIS A 77 -15.86 10.67 3.25
N GLY A 78 -16.67 11.53 2.63
CA GLY A 78 -17.20 11.25 1.29
C GLY A 78 -16.10 11.05 0.24
N VAL A 79 -15.04 11.86 0.29
CA VAL A 79 -13.87 11.68 -0.60
C VAL A 79 -13.16 10.36 -0.30
N THR A 80 -12.95 10.03 0.99
CA THR A 80 -12.33 8.77 1.41
C THR A 80 -13.14 7.56 0.92
N ASN A 81 -14.45 7.59 1.12
CA ASN A 81 -15.36 6.51 0.71
C ASN A 81 -15.39 6.33 -0.80
N PHE A 82 -15.45 7.42 -1.55
CA PHE A 82 -15.44 7.39 -3.02
C PHE A 82 -14.18 6.70 -3.57
N PHE A 83 -12.99 7.13 -3.13
CA PHE A 83 -11.74 6.48 -3.53
C PHE A 83 -11.60 5.08 -2.95
N GLY A 84 -12.15 4.85 -1.75
CA GLY A 84 -12.26 3.54 -1.15
C GLY A 84 -13.08 2.57 -2.01
N ASN A 85 -14.24 3.00 -2.52
CA ASN A 85 -15.09 2.21 -3.41
C ASN A 85 -14.38 1.88 -4.75
N LEU A 86 -13.61 2.83 -5.30
CA LEU A 86 -12.74 2.56 -6.44
C LEU A 86 -11.66 1.52 -6.11
N GLY A 87 -11.07 1.60 -4.91
CA GLY A 87 -10.11 0.62 -4.40
C GLY A 87 -10.71 -0.77 -4.22
N ASP A 88 -11.99 -0.86 -3.80
CA ASP A 88 -12.70 -2.13 -3.64
C ASP A 88 -12.87 -2.86 -4.98
N VAL A 89 -13.01 -2.14 -6.11
CA VAL A 89 -13.00 -2.76 -7.46
C VAL A 89 -11.67 -3.47 -7.73
N TRP A 90 -10.55 -2.86 -7.35
CA TRP A 90 -9.23 -3.46 -7.52
C TRP A 90 -9.00 -4.63 -6.56
N SER A 91 -9.42 -4.48 -5.30
CA SER A 91 -9.32 -5.55 -4.29
C SER A 91 -10.14 -6.77 -4.72
N MET A 92 -11.40 -6.59 -5.08
CA MET A 92 -12.30 -7.63 -5.60
C MET A 92 -11.67 -8.37 -6.79
N THR A 93 -11.09 -7.65 -7.73
CA THR A 93 -10.42 -8.26 -8.89
C THR A 93 -9.27 -9.17 -8.45
N ASN A 94 -8.46 -8.72 -7.48
CA ASN A 94 -7.38 -9.53 -6.94
C ASN A 94 -7.89 -10.73 -6.13
N ASP A 95 -8.99 -10.61 -5.39
CA ASP A 95 -9.63 -11.74 -4.69
C ASP A 95 -10.03 -12.83 -5.68
N PHE A 96 -10.70 -12.49 -6.77
CA PHE A 96 -11.03 -13.44 -7.82
C PHE A 96 -9.79 -14.06 -8.49
N LEU A 97 -8.76 -13.27 -8.77
CA LEU A 97 -7.49 -13.75 -9.31
C LEU A 97 -6.79 -14.73 -8.35
N GLN A 98 -6.99 -14.59 -7.04
CA GLN A 98 -6.44 -15.49 -6.01
C GLN A 98 -7.31 -16.74 -5.77
N GLY A 99 -8.50 -16.79 -6.35
CA GLY A 99 -9.48 -17.84 -6.14
C GLY A 99 -10.30 -17.68 -4.84
N HIS A 100 -10.25 -16.53 -4.20
CA HIS A 100 -11.03 -16.21 -2.98
C HIS A 100 -12.45 -15.76 -3.37
N ILE A 101 -13.30 -16.71 -3.75
CA ILE A 101 -14.62 -16.42 -4.32
C ILE A 101 -15.53 -15.69 -3.35
N VAL A 102 -15.58 -16.10 -2.07
CA VAL A 102 -16.44 -15.48 -1.07
C VAL A 102 -16.05 -14.04 -0.81
N THR A 103 -14.74 -13.78 -0.66
CA THR A 103 -14.19 -12.43 -0.48
C THR A 103 -14.42 -11.57 -1.71
N GLY A 104 -14.20 -12.11 -2.90
CA GLY A 104 -14.47 -11.43 -4.17
C GLY A 104 -15.95 -11.06 -4.34
N LEU A 105 -16.88 -11.96 -3.97
CA LEU A 105 -18.31 -11.67 -3.97
C LEU A 105 -18.70 -10.62 -2.92
N ASN A 106 -18.07 -10.64 -1.74
CA ASN A 106 -18.24 -9.58 -0.74
C ASN A 106 -17.81 -8.22 -1.34
N GLY A 107 -16.63 -8.14 -1.93
CA GLY A 107 -16.15 -6.94 -2.63
C GLY A 107 -17.10 -6.48 -3.75
N PHE A 108 -17.63 -7.42 -4.55
CA PHE A 108 -18.62 -7.12 -5.58
C PHE A 108 -19.90 -6.50 -5.01
N MET A 109 -20.43 -7.09 -3.92
CA MET A 109 -21.62 -6.55 -3.24
C MET A 109 -21.34 -5.17 -2.65
N ARG A 110 -20.18 -4.96 -2.04
CA ARG A 110 -19.77 -3.65 -1.52
C ARG A 110 -19.82 -2.58 -2.62
N VAL A 111 -19.09 -2.83 -3.73
CA VAL A 111 -19.04 -1.91 -4.88
C VAL A 111 -20.47 -1.65 -5.40
N GLY A 112 -21.29 -2.68 -5.56
CA GLY A 112 -22.65 -2.53 -6.05
C GLY A 112 -23.52 -1.68 -5.12
N VAL A 113 -23.56 -2.02 -3.83
CA VAL A 113 -24.36 -1.30 -2.82
C VAL A 113 -23.90 0.15 -2.68
N ASN A 114 -22.60 0.37 -2.52
CA ASN A 114 -22.08 1.73 -2.36
C ASN A 114 -22.24 2.59 -3.62
N THR A 115 -22.17 1.99 -4.81
CA THR A 115 -22.39 2.73 -6.06
C THR A 115 -23.87 3.09 -6.24
N VAL A 116 -24.79 2.16 -6.00
CA VAL A 116 -26.23 2.37 -6.26
C VAL A 116 -26.89 3.18 -5.13
N PHE A 117 -26.67 2.79 -3.87
CA PHE A 117 -27.32 3.41 -2.73
C PHE A 117 -26.43 4.45 -2.03
N GLY A 118 -25.11 4.38 -2.21
CA GLY A 118 -24.12 5.25 -1.60
C GLY A 118 -23.67 6.42 -2.46
N LEU A 119 -24.45 6.85 -3.47
CA LEU A 119 -24.13 7.98 -4.35
C LEU A 119 -22.73 7.81 -4.99
N PHE A 120 -22.55 6.75 -5.78
CA PHE A 120 -21.29 6.37 -6.41
C PHE A 120 -20.14 6.11 -5.41
N GLY A 121 -20.46 5.68 -4.19
CA GLY A 121 -19.49 5.33 -3.16
C GLY A 121 -19.11 6.49 -2.24
N VAL A 122 -19.77 7.65 -2.30
CA VAL A 122 -19.58 8.75 -1.35
C VAL A 122 -20.05 8.36 0.06
N LEU A 123 -21.10 7.54 0.15
CA LEU A 123 -21.59 6.97 1.40
C LEU A 123 -21.22 5.48 1.45
N ASP A 124 -20.64 5.03 2.54
CA ASP A 124 -20.34 3.60 2.77
C ASP A 124 -21.51 2.89 3.46
N ILE A 125 -22.53 2.57 2.67
CA ILE A 125 -23.72 1.83 3.13
C ILE A 125 -23.37 0.36 3.40
N SER A 126 -22.40 -0.18 2.66
CA SER A 126 -22.01 -1.59 2.75
C SER A 126 -21.48 -1.96 4.13
N THR A 127 -20.69 -1.09 4.76
CA THR A 127 -20.14 -1.32 6.09
C THR A 127 -21.25 -1.39 7.14
N GLU A 128 -22.29 -0.55 7.03
CA GLU A 128 -23.49 -0.60 7.90
C GLU A 128 -24.28 -1.91 7.72
N MET A 129 -24.20 -2.53 6.53
CA MET A 129 -24.78 -3.83 6.25
C MET A 129 -23.92 -5.02 6.71
N GLY A 130 -22.77 -4.79 7.35
CA GLY A 130 -21.86 -5.83 7.80
C GLY A 130 -20.93 -6.38 6.70
N LEU A 131 -20.88 -5.73 5.55
CA LEU A 131 -19.94 -6.06 4.47
C LEU A 131 -18.65 -5.26 4.69
N TYR A 132 -17.70 -5.81 5.41
CA TYR A 132 -16.45 -5.12 5.75
C TYR A 132 -15.48 -5.08 4.58
N LYS A 133 -14.70 -3.99 4.53
CA LYS A 133 -13.67 -3.77 3.52
C LYS A 133 -12.50 -4.75 3.70
N GLN A 134 -12.05 -5.35 2.61
CA GLN A 134 -10.91 -6.27 2.60
C GLN A 134 -9.89 -5.82 1.55
N PRO A 135 -8.90 -4.99 1.94
CA PRO A 135 -7.91 -4.48 1.02
C PRO A 135 -7.05 -5.60 0.45
N ASN A 136 -7.00 -5.70 -0.88
CA ASN A 136 -6.18 -6.68 -1.57
C ASN A 136 -5.43 -6.02 -2.74
N ASP A 137 -4.29 -6.59 -3.12
CA ASP A 137 -3.45 -6.04 -4.18
C ASP A 137 -2.74 -7.13 -5.00
N PHE A 138 -2.19 -6.75 -6.14
CA PHE A 138 -1.55 -7.67 -7.05
C PHE A 138 -0.23 -8.26 -6.49
N GLY A 139 0.44 -7.60 -5.56
CA GLY A 139 1.58 -8.16 -4.83
C GLY A 139 1.16 -9.36 -3.95
N LEU A 140 -0.04 -9.32 -3.34
CA LEU A 140 -0.63 -10.45 -2.61
C LEU A 140 -1.06 -11.55 -3.59
N THR A 141 -1.58 -11.20 -4.75
CA THR A 141 -1.86 -12.18 -5.82
C THR A 141 -0.61 -12.92 -6.24
N LEU A 142 0.49 -12.22 -6.49
CA LEU A 142 1.79 -12.84 -6.76
C LEU A 142 2.27 -13.72 -5.61
N ALA A 143 2.05 -13.29 -4.35
CA ALA A 143 2.37 -14.09 -3.17
C ALA A 143 1.57 -15.38 -3.10
N ARG A 144 0.27 -15.35 -3.43
CA ARG A 144 -0.61 -16.53 -3.50
C ARG A 144 -0.04 -17.58 -4.45
N TYR A 145 0.50 -17.15 -5.59
CA TYR A 145 1.13 -18.00 -6.59
C TYR A 145 2.60 -18.34 -6.28
N GLY A 146 3.09 -18.08 -5.07
CA GLY A 146 4.39 -18.51 -4.60
C GLY A 146 5.56 -17.57 -4.92
N VAL A 147 5.32 -16.41 -5.54
CA VAL A 147 6.40 -15.45 -5.82
C VAL A 147 6.97 -14.91 -4.50
N PRO A 148 8.29 -15.03 -4.26
CA PRO A 148 8.92 -14.52 -3.05
C PRO A 148 8.86 -12.98 -3.00
N SER A 149 8.83 -12.40 -1.79
CA SER A 149 8.77 -10.94 -1.61
C SER A 149 10.01 -10.22 -2.14
N GLY A 150 11.17 -10.87 -2.13
CA GLY A 150 12.45 -10.22 -2.40
C GLY A 150 12.86 -9.25 -1.28
N PRO A 151 13.94 -8.49 -1.47
CA PRO A 151 14.41 -7.48 -0.54
C PRO A 151 13.38 -6.39 -0.26
N PHE A 152 13.48 -5.79 0.92
CA PHE A 152 12.79 -4.54 1.24
C PHE A 152 13.30 -3.42 0.34
N PHE A 153 12.41 -2.57 -0.12
CA PHE A 153 12.69 -1.52 -1.08
C PHE A 153 11.78 -0.32 -0.85
N VAL A 154 12.35 0.88 -0.77
CA VAL A 154 11.58 2.11 -0.65
C VAL A 154 11.38 2.73 -2.03
N ILE A 155 10.12 2.79 -2.47
CA ILE A 155 9.77 3.41 -3.76
C ILE A 155 9.78 4.94 -3.59
N PRO A 156 10.47 5.68 -4.48
CA PRO A 156 10.39 7.13 -4.48
C PRO A 156 8.93 7.61 -4.55
N LEU A 157 8.55 8.53 -3.67
CA LEU A 157 7.21 9.13 -3.51
C LEU A 157 6.10 8.16 -3.05
N LEU A 158 6.24 6.85 -3.23
CA LEU A 158 5.21 5.86 -2.87
C LEU A 158 5.45 5.19 -1.52
N GLY A 159 6.72 5.18 -1.04
CA GLY A 159 7.04 4.68 0.30
C GLY A 159 7.49 3.21 0.37
N PRO A 160 7.32 2.54 1.54
CA PRO A 160 7.84 1.21 1.81
C PRO A 160 7.21 0.13 0.92
N SER A 161 8.02 -0.81 0.45
CA SER A 161 7.60 -1.92 -0.40
C SER A 161 8.58 -3.09 -0.31
N THR A 162 8.33 -4.16 -1.06
CA THR A 162 9.30 -5.19 -1.45
C THR A 162 9.39 -5.23 -2.96
N VAL A 163 10.39 -5.92 -3.52
CA VAL A 163 10.53 -6.02 -4.99
C VAL A 163 9.27 -6.60 -5.63
N ARG A 164 8.68 -7.65 -5.07
CA ARG A 164 7.42 -8.22 -5.55
C ARG A 164 6.27 -7.22 -5.45
N ASP A 165 6.15 -6.56 -4.31
CA ASP A 165 5.04 -5.65 -4.04
C ASP A 165 5.16 -4.36 -4.85
N ALA A 166 6.39 -3.90 -5.14
CA ALA A 166 6.65 -2.80 -6.06
C ALA A 166 6.21 -3.12 -7.49
N ALA A 167 6.49 -4.35 -7.96
CA ALA A 167 5.96 -4.82 -9.24
C ALA A 167 4.42 -4.87 -9.24
N GLY A 168 3.82 -5.37 -8.14
CA GLY A 168 2.38 -5.36 -7.92
C GLY A 168 1.78 -3.96 -7.92
N THR A 169 2.44 -3.01 -7.28
CA THR A 169 2.05 -1.59 -7.29
C THR A 169 2.09 -1.01 -8.70
N GLY A 170 3.11 -1.32 -9.49
CA GLY A 170 3.19 -0.89 -10.89
C GLY A 170 2.01 -1.38 -11.73
N VAL A 171 1.63 -2.66 -11.59
CA VAL A 171 0.44 -3.23 -12.22
C VAL A 171 -0.83 -2.54 -11.71
N GLY A 172 -0.94 -2.33 -10.39
CA GLY A 172 -2.09 -1.65 -9.78
C GLY A 172 -2.26 -0.21 -10.27
N LEU A 173 -1.18 0.53 -10.44
CA LEU A 173 -1.22 1.89 -10.98
C LEU A 173 -1.66 1.91 -12.45
N TYR A 174 -1.20 0.93 -13.24
CA TYR A 174 -1.60 0.83 -14.65
C TYR A 174 -3.08 0.49 -14.81
N TYR A 175 -3.59 -0.48 -14.02
CA TYR A 175 -4.98 -0.93 -14.06
C TYR A 175 -5.88 -0.21 -13.03
N ALA A 176 -5.41 0.88 -12.43
CA ALA A 176 -6.22 1.64 -11.47
C ALA A 176 -7.57 2.03 -12.08
N PRO A 177 -8.71 1.74 -11.43
CA PRO A 177 -10.04 2.06 -11.97
C PRO A 177 -10.19 3.53 -12.35
N LEU A 178 -9.54 4.42 -11.62
CA LEU A 178 -9.54 5.85 -11.90
C LEU A 178 -9.06 6.19 -13.32
N ASN A 179 -8.14 5.39 -13.88
CA ASN A 179 -7.62 5.61 -15.24
C ASN A 179 -8.67 5.40 -16.34
N TYR A 180 -9.76 4.72 -16.01
CA TYR A 180 -10.83 4.34 -16.93
C TYR A 180 -12.14 5.11 -16.69
N THR A 181 -12.17 6.02 -15.70
CA THR A 181 -13.39 6.82 -15.41
C THR A 181 -13.62 7.95 -16.39
N THR A 182 -12.56 8.50 -16.96
CA THR A 182 -12.64 9.62 -17.93
C THR A 182 -11.44 9.62 -18.85
N ASN A 183 -11.61 10.14 -20.07
CA ASN A 183 -10.53 10.37 -21.02
C ASN A 183 -9.76 11.67 -20.78
N GLU A 184 -10.28 12.55 -19.91
CA GLU A 184 -9.68 13.84 -19.59
C GLU A 184 -8.53 13.65 -18.59
N THR A 185 -7.30 13.83 -19.05
CA THR A 185 -6.09 13.68 -18.21
C THR A 185 -6.08 14.64 -17.04
N THR A 186 -6.49 15.89 -17.24
CA THR A 186 -6.55 16.91 -16.17
C THR A 186 -7.47 16.49 -15.03
N VAL A 187 -8.62 15.87 -15.33
CA VAL A 187 -9.56 15.38 -14.31
C VAL A 187 -8.97 14.22 -13.53
N ARG A 188 -8.30 13.27 -14.21
CA ARG A 188 -7.64 12.14 -13.54
C ARG A 188 -6.49 12.59 -12.65
N ASP A 189 -5.68 13.52 -13.11
CA ASP A 189 -4.55 14.06 -12.35
C ASP A 189 -5.04 14.84 -11.12
N ALA A 190 -6.08 15.66 -11.27
CA ALA A 190 -6.71 16.37 -10.16
C ALA A 190 -7.34 15.39 -9.14
N ALA A 191 -8.03 14.35 -9.58
CA ALA A 191 -8.59 13.31 -8.73
C ALA A 191 -7.49 12.54 -7.99
N SER A 192 -6.40 12.19 -8.65
CA SER A 192 -5.24 11.53 -8.05
C SER A 192 -4.57 12.41 -7.00
N ALA A 193 -4.41 13.70 -7.28
CA ALA A 193 -3.89 14.67 -6.33
C ALA A 193 -4.82 14.82 -5.11
N LEU A 194 -6.13 14.90 -5.33
CA LEU A 194 -7.12 14.95 -4.26
C LEU A 194 -7.06 13.68 -3.39
N HIS A 195 -6.99 12.50 -4.02
CA HIS A 195 -6.84 11.24 -3.29
C HIS A 195 -5.58 11.23 -2.42
N LEU A 196 -4.43 11.64 -2.96
CA LEU A 196 -3.17 11.74 -2.21
C LEU A 196 -3.30 12.70 -1.01
N ILE A 197 -3.83 13.89 -1.23
CA ILE A 197 -3.99 14.91 -0.19
C ILE A 197 -4.96 14.43 0.90
N ASN A 198 -6.11 13.87 0.52
CA ASN A 198 -7.09 13.35 1.46
C ASN A 198 -6.53 12.19 2.28
N SER A 199 -5.84 11.23 1.64
CA SER A 199 -5.19 10.11 2.32
C SER A 199 -4.12 10.61 3.31
N ARG A 200 -3.34 11.62 2.92
CA ARG A 200 -2.34 12.23 3.83
C ARG A 200 -3.00 12.97 4.99
N ALA A 201 -4.10 13.66 4.74
CA ALA A 201 -4.86 14.39 5.78
C ALA A 201 -5.40 13.43 6.85
N ASN A 202 -5.87 12.23 6.45
CA ASN A 202 -6.33 11.20 7.36
C ASN A 202 -5.20 10.61 8.22
N LEU A 203 -3.96 10.62 7.73
CA LEU A 203 -2.79 10.05 8.43
C LEU A 203 -2.03 11.08 9.28
N LEU A 204 -2.40 12.36 9.31
CA LEU A 204 -1.65 13.41 10.01
C LEU A 204 -1.45 13.08 11.49
N THR A 205 -2.52 12.79 12.21
CA THR A 205 -2.48 12.52 13.65
C THR A 205 -1.61 11.30 13.97
N THR A 206 -1.81 10.19 13.25
CA THR A 206 -1.05 8.95 13.45
C THR A 206 0.44 9.13 13.16
N THR A 207 0.77 9.84 12.08
CA THR A 207 2.17 10.07 11.71
C THR A 207 2.88 11.07 12.64
N ASP A 208 2.16 12.05 13.17
CA ASP A 208 2.72 12.99 14.14
C ASP A 208 3.03 12.29 15.47
N LEU A 209 2.16 11.38 15.92
CA LEU A 209 2.43 10.54 17.09
C LEU A 209 3.64 9.63 16.84
N LEU A 210 3.71 9.00 15.67
CA LEU A 210 4.82 8.12 15.32
C LEU A 210 6.17 8.87 15.28
N GLU A 211 6.19 10.10 14.74
CA GLU A 211 7.39 10.93 14.73
C GLU A 211 7.88 11.29 16.16
N GLN A 212 6.97 11.36 17.14
CA GLN A 212 7.31 11.65 18.54
C GLN A 212 7.88 10.44 19.30
N ILE A 213 7.42 9.22 19.00
CA ILE A 213 7.78 8.02 19.76
C ILE A 213 8.88 7.18 19.12
N ALA A 214 9.08 7.26 17.81
CA ALA A 214 10.04 6.43 17.10
C ALA A 214 11.47 6.99 17.24
N LEU A 215 12.38 6.20 17.83
CA LEU A 215 13.80 6.53 17.89
C LEU A 215 14.44 6.61 16.50
N ASP A 216 14.09 5.66 15.62
CA ASP A 216 14.47 5.65 14.21
C ASP A 216 13.20 5.42 13.36
N PRO A 217 12.63 6.49 12.79
CA PRO A 217 11.40 6.38 11.98
C PRO A 217 11.54 5.46 10.75
N TYR A 218 12.77 5.34 10.20
CA TYR A 218 13.00 4.43 9.08
C TYR A 218 12.86 2.98 9.49
N ILE A 219 13.57 2.56 10.55
CA ILE A 219 13.52 1.19 11.07
C ILE A 219 12.10 0.83 11.48
N PHE A 220 11.43 1.73 12.21
CA PHE A 220 10.05 1.53 12.63
C PHE A 220 9.12 1.29 11.43
N THR A 221 9.19 2.16 10.42
CA THR A 221 8.34 2.06 9.22
C THR A 221 8.62 0.78 8.43
N ARG A 222 9.91 0.41 8.28
CA ARG A 222 10.31 -0.83 7.61
C ARG A 222 9.73 -2.05 8.31
N ASP A 223 9.92 -2.13 9.61
CA ASP A 223 9.56 -3.31 10.39
C ASP A 223 8.04 -3.45 10.51
N ALA A 224 7.32 -2.36 10.72
CA ALA A 224 5.85 -2.32 10.70
C ALA A 224 5.29 -2.78 9.34
N TYR A 225 5.84 -2.25 8.23
CA TYR A 225 5.45 -2.68 6.90
C TYR A 225 5.69 -4.17 6.67
N LEU A 226 6.89 -4.67 6.99
CA LEU A 226 7.24 -6.07 6.79
C LEU A 226 6.40 -7.01 7.66
N GLN A 227 6.12 -6.62 8.91
CA GLN A 227 5.27 -7.40 9.82
C GLN A 227 3.84 -7.50 9.30
N ARG A 228 3.22 -6.37 8.98
CA ARG A 228 1.87 -6.33 8.39
C ARG A 228 1.82 -7.14 7.09
N ARG A 229 2.80 -6.94 6.21
CA ARG A 229 2.84 -7.64 4.92
C ARG A 229 2.98 -9.15 5.06
N ARG A 230 3.79 -9.63 6.01
CA ARG A 230 3.91 -11.07 6.31
C ARG A 230 2.58 -11.65 6.80
N ALA A 231 1.85 -10.91 7.65
CA ALA A 231 0.55 -11.32 8.14
C ALA A 231 -0.46 -11.47 6.97
N HIS A 232 -0.55 -10.47 6.08
CA HIS A 232 -1.42 -10.52 4.91
C HIS A 232 -1.04 -11.69 3.96
N VAL A 233 0.25 -11.89 3.68
CA VAL A 233 0.70 -13.00 2.85
C VAL A 233 0.33 -14.36 3.47
N LYS A 234 0.48 -14.48 4.80
CA LYS A 234 0.08 -15.70 5.51
C LYS A 234 -1.42 -15.94 5.38
N ALA A 235 -2.24 -14.92 5.58
CA ALA A 235 -3.69 -15.00 5.46
C ALA A 235 -4.09 -15.45 4.05
N VAL A 236 -3.66 -14.74 3.02
CA VAL A 236 -3.97 -15.06 1.61
C VAL A 236 -3.55 -16.47 1.21
N ARG A 237 -2.46 -17.01 1.77
CA ARG A 237 -2.02 -18.39 1.50
C ARG A 237 -2.79 -19.45 2.26
N SER A 238 -3.28 -19.13 3.46
CA SER A 238 -4.01 -20.08 4.32
C SER A 238 -5.49 -20.17 3.98
N GLU A 239 -6.05 -19.16 3.30
CA GLU A 239 -7.46 -19.13 2.93
C GLU A 239 -7.79 -20.17 1.86
N GLY A 240 -8.89 -20.88 2.07
CA GLY A 240 -9.53 -21.72 1.06
C GLY A 240 -10.36 -20.89 0.07
N ILE A 241 -10.74 -21.48 -1.06
CA ILE A 241 -11.55 -20.81 -2.11
C ILE A 241 -12.88 -20.26 -1.57
N LEU A 242 -13.44 -20.87 -0.53
CA LEU A 242 -14.73 -20.50 0.07
C LEU A 242 -14.58 -19.86 1.45
N SER A 243 -13.35 -19.57 1.88
CA SER A 243 -13.13 -18.89 3.17
C SER A 243 -13.35 -17.40 3.03
N PRO A 244 -14.04 -16.75 3.98
CA PRO A 244 -14.04 -15.30 4.07
C PRO A 244 -12.61 -14.83 4.39
N GLY A 245 -12.14 -13.79 3.71
CA GLY A 245 -10.82 -13.21 3.96
C GLY A 245 -10.70 -12.59 5.34
N PRO A 246 -9.46 -12.27 5.78
CA PRO A 246 -9.25 -11.64 7.06
C PRO A 246 -9.95 -10.29 7.11
N VAL A 247 -10.76 -10.10 8.12
CA VAL A 247 -11.34 -8.80 8.43
C VAL A 247 -10.22 -7.96 9.01
N ASP A 248 -9.81 -6.91 8.31
CA ASP A 248 -8.83 -5.95 8.84
C ASP A 248 -9.58 -5.05 9.85
N GLU A 249 -9.63 -5.47 11.12
CA GLU A 249 -10.28 -4.70 12.20
C GLU A 249 -9.65 -3.31 12.41
N GLY A 250 -8.55 -3.00 11.73
CA GLY A 250 -7.88 -1.70 11.73
C GLY A 250 -8.11 -0.86 10.48
N GLY A 251 -8.89 -1.31 9.51
CA GLY A 251 -9.15 -0.60 8.24
C GLY A 251 -10.30 0.37 8.36
N ASP A 252 -9.96 1.61 8.61
CA ASP A 252 -10.64 2.83 8.19
C ASP A 252 -12.19 2.79 8.21
N SER A 253 -12.76 2.49 9.38
CA SER A 253 -14.03 3.07 9.74
C SER A 253 -13.76 4.57 9.86
N GLY A 254 -14.32 5.39 8.95
CA GLY A 254 -14.21 6.86 8.98
C GLY A 254 -14.85 7.50 10.22
N GLY A 255 -14.80 6.81 11.35
CA GLY A 255 -15.00 7.33 12.69
C GLY A 255 -13.74 8.05 13.12
N GLU A 256 -13.85 9.27 13.53
CA GLU A 256 -12.89 10.02 14.31
C GLU A 256 -12.32 9.06 15.37
N LEU A 257 -11.06 8.62 15.15
CA LEU A 257 -10.34 7.85 16.15
C LEU A 257 -10.24 8.77 17.36
N ASP A 258 -11.00 8.44 18.41
CA ASP A 258 -10.80 9.03 19.72
C ASP A 258 -9.29 8.89 20.05
N PRO A 259 -8.56 9.99 20.18
CA PRO A 259 -7.11 9.95 20.40
C PRO A 259 -6.74 9.10 21.62
N ASP A 260 -7.63 9.00 22.61
CA ASP A 260 -7.44 8.17 23.79
C ASP A 260 -7.60 6.67 23.50
N ALA A 261 -8.49 6.29 22.55
CA ALA A 261 -8.65 4.90 22.14
C ALA A 261 -7.46 4.41 21.28
N ALA A 262 -6.92 5.27 20.40
CA ALA A 262 -5.74 4.96 19.61
C ALA A 262 -4.48 4.80 20.48
N ALA A 263 -4.32 5.64 21.52
CA ALA A 263 -3.22 5.54 22.48
C ALA A 263 -3.34 4.26 23.32
N ALA A 264 -4.54 3.85 23.75
CA ALA A 264 -4.78 2.64 24.51
C ALA A 264 -4.47 1.38 23.67
N THR A 265 -4.85 1.35 22.41
CA THR A 265 -4.56 0.22 21.50
C THR A 265 -3.07 0.10 21.21
N ALA A 266 -2.38 1.21 20.97
CA ALA A 266 -0.93 1.23 20.76
C ALA A 266 -0.17 0.80 22.02
N ALA A 267 -0.61 1.23 23.23
CA ALA A 267 -0.01 0.84 24.50
C ALA A 267 -0.20 -0.66 24.80
N THR A 268 -1.36 -1.21 24.47
CA THR A 268 -1.66 -2.64 24.67
C THR A 268 -0.83 -3.52 23.73
N GLN A 269 -0.64 -3.10 22.48
CA GLN A 269 0.20 -3.81 21.52
C GLN A 269 1.69 -3.71 21.84
N ALA A 270 2.16 -2.58 22.36
CA ALA A 270 3.54 -2.42 22.83
C ALA A 270 3.82 -3.28 24.07
N SER A 271 2.86 -3.44 25.00
CA SER A 271 3.00 -4.26 26.20
C SER A 271 3.06 -5.77 25.90
N SER A 272 2.40 -6.22 24.85
CA SER A 272 2.43 -7.63 24.43
C SER A 272 3.69 -8.03 23.65
N ALA A 273 4.50 -7.05 23.22
CA ALA A 273 5.74 -7.26 22.46
C ALA A 273 7.00 -7.30 23.31
N LEU A 274 6.91 -7.05 24.64
CA LEU A 274 8.05 -7.14 25.53
C LEU A 274 8.26 -8.59 25.97
N PRO A 275 9.46 -9.19 25.80
CA PRO A 275 9.76 -10.50 26.37
C PRO A 275 9.74 -10.42 27.90
N ALA A 276 9.13 -11.41 28.53
CA ALA A 276 9.07 -11.52 29.99
C ALA A 276 10.50 -11.45 30.60
N PRO A 277 10.69 -10.73 31.73
CA PRO A 277 11.99 -10.66 32.36
C PRO A 277 12.39 -12.06 32.83
N ALA A 278 13.58 -12.50 32.40
CA ALA A 278 14.18 -13.75 32.85
C ALA A 278 14.31 -13.72 34.40
N ALA A 279 13.66 -14.67 35.05
CA ALA A 279 13.78 -14.86 36.49
C ALA A 279 15.24 -15.18 36.84
N VAL A 280 15.91 -14.25 37.50
CA VAL A 280 17.22 -14.49 38.13
C VAL A 280 16.99 -15.39 39.31
N LEU A 281 17.29 -16.69 39.17
CA LEU A 281 17.38 -17.63 40.25
C LEU A 281 18.55 -17.24 41.13
N SER A 282 18.24 -16.60 42.26
CA SER A 282 19.17 -16.43 43.38
C SER A 282 19.40 -17.78 44.06
N THR A 283 20.54 -18.40 43.79
CA THR A 283 21.05 -19.50 44.60
C THR A 283 21.79 -18.93 45.84
N ALA A 284 21.06 -18.78 46.92
CA ALA A 284 21.69 -18.74 48.21
C ALA A 284 21.82 -20.18 48.75
N ARG A 285 23.03 -20.64 49.06
CA ARG A 285 23.32 -21.80 49.90
C ARG A 285 23.97 -21.36 51.18
N PRO A 286 23.81 -22.18 52.22
CA PRO A 286 23.95 -21.86 53.62
C PRO A 286 25.36 -21.60 54.08
#